data_c3ae4c7f8f719f56e1a960e698157ce7
#
_entry.id   c3ae4c7f8f719f56e1a960e698157ce7
#
_cell.length_a   1.000
_cell.length_b   1.000
_cell.length_c   1.000
_cell.angle_alpha   90.00
_cell.angle_beta   90.00
_cell.angle_gamma   90.00
#
_symmetry.space_group_name_H-M   'P 1'
#
loop_
_entity.id
_entity.type
_entity.pdbx_description
1 polymer ?
#
loop_
_entity_poly.entity_id
_entity_poly.type
_entity_poly.pdbx_seq_one_letter_code
_entity_poly.pdbx_strand_id
1 'polypeptide(L)'
;LESWVNAKNGKYKHVQIHERYGEATLPNLSAIDLRKENLKSDEWISNRLEKSTTECLQSGDQTLLFLNRRGYSPTTVCRACGNQISCDQCDARMVEHRFINRLMCHQCGHTKAMLYKCPACGMKGKLAVVGPGVERLAEEAQIKFPAAKISVLSSDLYGSAKSLKDEIQKISEGSTDIIVGTQLVAKGHNFPKLRLV
;
A
#
# COMPACT_ATOMS: atom_id res chain seq x y z
N LEU A 1 18.60 15.73 4.16
CA LEU A 1 18.86 16.95 4.94
C LEU A 1 20.37 17.23 5.08
N GLU A 2 21.17 16.27 5.47
CA GLU A 2 22.63 16.42 5.66
C GLU A 2 23.36 16.86 4.37
N SER A 3 23.07 16.21 3.23
CA SER A 3 23.67 16.58 1.93
C SER A 3 23.33 18.02 1.53
N TRP A 4 22.11 18.48 1.80
CA TRP A 4 21.67 19.86 1.56
C TRP A 4 22.44 20.86 2.44
N VAL A 5 22.57 20.57 3.73
CA VAL A 5 23.32 21.41 4.66
C VAL A 5 24.80 21.48 4.25
N ASN A 6 25.40 20.35 3.89
CA ASN A 6 26.79 20.29 3.43
C ASN A 6 26.99 21.06 2.11
N ALA A 7 26.02 21.03 1.19
CA ALA A 7 26.04 21.83 -0.03
C ALA A 7 25.93 23.32 0.28
N LYS A 8 25.02 23.72 1.19
CA LYS A 8 24.87 25.13 1.64
C LYS A 8 26.13 25.67 2.31
N ASN A 9 26.83 24.82 3.06
CA ASN A 9 28.06 25.18 3.75
C ASN A 9 29.31 25.12 2.83
N GLY A 10 29.13 24.93 1.52
CA GLY A 10 30.21 24.89 0.54
C GLY A 10 31.05 23.62 0.55
N LYS A 11 30.69 22.60 1.36
CA LYS A 11 31.39 21.31 1.43
C LYS A 11 31.17 20.46 0.18
N TYR A 12 30.01 20.61 -0.47
CA TYR A 12 29.66 19.98 -1.73
C TYR A 12 29.29 21.04 -2.77
N LYS A 13 29.65 20.77 -4.03
CA LYS A 13 29.21 21.59 -5.15
C LYS A 13 27.70 21.41 -5.34
N HIS A 14 26.94 22.50 -5.27
CA HIS A 14 25.51 22.51 -5.56
C HIS A 14 25.30 22.74 -7.05
N VAL A 15 24.66 21.79 -7.72
CA VAL A 15 24.23 21.91 -9.12
C VAL A 15 22.71 21.82 -9.14
N GLN A 16 22.08 22.81 -9.73
CA GLN A 16 20.62 22.89 -9.83
C GLN A 16 20.22 22.74 -11.30
N ILE A 17 19.31 21.79 -11.55
CA ILE A 17 18.67 21.58 -12.86
C ILE A 17 17.27 22.17 -12.75
N HIS A 18 17.03 23.26 -13.47
CA HIS A 18 15.76 24.00 -13.41
C HIS A 18 14.70 23.44 -14.35
N GLU A 19 15.10 22.81 -15.43
CA GLU A 19 14.22 22.31 -16.46
C GLU A 19 14.02 20.79 -16.35
N ARG A 20 12.84 20.33 -16.67
CA ARG A 20 12.55 18.90 -16.80
C ARG A 20 12.94 18.42 -18.18
N TYR A 21 13.33 17.14 -18.27
CA TYR A 21 13.67 16.55 -19.56
C TYR A 21 12.43 16.42 -20.45
N GLY A 22 12.52 16.90 -21.69
CA GLY A 22 11.44 16.85 -22.67
C GLY A 22 10.25 17.72 -22.28
N GLU A 23 9.05 17.28 -22.63
CA GLU A 23 7.77 17.96 -22.34
C GLU A 23 7.16 17.58 -20.97
N ALA A 24 7.97 17.02 -20.07
CA ALA A 24 7.50 16.56 -18.78
C ALA A 24 6.95 17.71 -17.92
N THR A 25 5.69 17.65 -17.54
CA THR A 25 5.01 18.59 -16.66
C THR A 25 4.87 18.03 -15.25
N LEU A 26 4.61 18.90 -14.27
CA LEU A 26 4.23 18.47 -12.93
C LEU A 26 2.83 17.84 -12.97
N PRO A 27 2.60 16.75 -12.19
CA PRO A 27 1.27 16.19 -12.08
C PRO A 27 0.31 17.18 -11.41
N ASN A 28 -0.96 17.11 -11.79
CA ASN A 28 -2.01 17.82 -11.09
C ASN A 28 -2.27 17.15 -9.74
N LEU A 29 -2.22 17.92 -8.67
CA LEU A 29 -2.48 17.44 -7.31
C LEU A 29 -3.87 17.86 -6.86
N SER A 30 -4.65 16.94 -6.34
CA SER A 30 -5.93 17.23 -5.70
C SER A 30 -6.05 16.49 -4.37
N ALA A 31 -6.69 17.14 -3.39
CA ALA A 31 -6.98 16.54 -2.09
C ALA A 31 -8.46 16.13 -2.01
N ILE A 32 -8.73 14.98 -1.41
CA ILE A 32 -10.07 14.51 -1.11
C ILE A 32 -10.21 14.45 0.42
N ASP A 33 -11.14 15.23 0.96
CA ASP A 33 -11.47 15.18 2.40
C ASP A 33 -12.46 14.03 2.65
N LEU A 34 -11.94 12.89 3.09
CA LEU A 34 -12.74 11.68 3.35
C LEU A 34 -13.82 11.88 4.42
N ARG A 35 -13.73 12.90 5.27
CA ARG A 35 -14.78 13.24 6.26
C ARG A 35 -16.06 13.76 5.59
N LYS A 36 -15.94 14.26 4.35
CA LYS A 36 -17.06 14.77 3.54
C LYS A 36 -17.62 13.72 2.58
N GLU A 37 -16.99 12.55 2.49
CA GLU A 37 -17.42 11.44 1.66
C GLU A 37 -18.31 10.47 2.46
N ASN A 38 -19.37 9.95 1.85
CA ASN A 38 -20.22 8.94 2.47
C ASN A 38 -19.62 7.54 2.32
N LEU A 39 -18.45 7.31 2.97
CA LEU A 39 -17.81 6.00 2.99
C LEU A 39 -18.35 5.16 4.15
N LYS A 40 -18.55 3.87 3.93
CA LYS A 40 -18.77 2.92 5.01
C LYS A 40 -17.52 2.79 5.86
N SER A 41 -17.66 2.30 7.08
CA SER A 41 -16.55 2.17 8.04
C SER A 41 -15.40 1.27 7.58
N ASP A 42 -15.63 0.48 6.54
CA ASP A 42 -14.71 -0.49 5.95
C ASP A 42 -14.29 -0.16 4.51
N GLU A 43 -14.72 0.98 3.98
CA GLU A 43 -14.36 1.50 2.66
C GLU A 43 -13.27 2.60 2.76
N TRP A 44 -12.39 2.64 1.77
CA TRP A 44 -11.25 3.56 1.68
C TRP A 44 -11.17 4.27 0.33
N ILE A 45 -11.78 3.70 -0.71
CA ILE A 45 -11.85 4.28 -2.05
C ILE A 45 -13.09 5.16 -2.13
N SER A 46 -12.89 6.48 -2.08
CA SER A 46 -14.00 7.45 -2.19
C SER A 46 -14.66 7.43 -3.56
N ASN A 47 -15.90 7.91 -3.64
CA ASN A 47 -16.63 8.00 -4.91
C ASN A 47 -15.88 8.84 -5.95
N ARG A 48 -15.19 9.89 -5.51
CA ARG A 48 -14.37 10.73 -6.39
C ARG A 48 -13.16 9.96 -6.92
N LEU A 49 -12.47 9.21 -6.06
CA LEU A 49 -11.34 8.37 -6.48
C LEU A 49 -11.80 7.24 -7.41
N GLU A 50 -12.93 6.61 -7.11
CA GLU A 50 -13.54 5.58 -7.94
C GLU A 50 -13.85 6.09 -9.35
N LYS A 51 -14.45 7.28 -9.45
CA LYS A 51 -14.72 7.93 -10.75
C LYS A 51 -13.43 8.21 -11.52
N SER A 52 -12.43 8.82 -10.88
CA SER A 52 -11.14 9.12 -11.52
C SER A 52 -10.39 7.86 -11.97
N THR A 53 -10.47 6.79 -11.18
CA THR A 53 -9.90 5.49 -11.55
C THR A 53 -10.64 4.91 -12.75
N THR A 54 -11.96 4.96 -12.77
CA THR A 54 -12.77 4.47 -13.90
C THR A 54 -12.42 5.21 -15.20
N GLU A 55 -12.32 6.53 -15.14
CA GLU A 55 -11.93 7.36 -16.29
C GLU A 55 -10.52 7.00 -16.79
N CYS A 56 -9.57 6.80 -15.88
CA CYS A 56 -8.21 6.38 -16.19
C CYS A 56 -8.18 5.01 -16.91
N LEU A 57 -8.91 4.02 -16.39
CA LEU A 57 -8.99 2.68 -16.96
C LEU A 57 -9.67 2.67 -18.34
N GLN A 58 -10.72 3.48 -18.55
CA GLN A 58 -11.37 3.65 -19.84
C GLN A 58 -10.44 4.23 -20.92
N SER A 59 -9.45 5.02 -20.52
CA SER A 59 -8.40 5.54 -21.40
C SER A 59 -7.31 4.51 -21.73
N GLY A 60 -7.34 3.32 -21.15
CA GLY A 60 -6.31 2.29 -21.28
C GLY A 60 -5.05 2.57 -20.48
N ASP A 61 -5.13 3.49 -19.51
CA ASP A 61 -4.06 3.89 -18.63
C ASP A 61 -4.11 3.14 -17.28
N GLN A 62 -3.02 3.21 -16.52
CA GLN A 62 -2.88 2.52 -15.23
C GLN A 62 -3.13 3.47 -14.05
N THR A 63 -3.71 2.92 -12.97
CA THR A 63 -3.88 3.60 -11.68
C THR A 63 -3.00 2.95 -10.61
N LEU A 64 -2.33 3.77 -9.80
CA LEU A 64 -1.62 3.32 -8.60
C LEU A 64 -2.35 3.76 -7.34
N LEU A 65 -2.80 2.82 -6.56
CA LEU A 65 -3.29 3.04 -5.20
C LEU A 65 -2.12 2.87 -4.23
N PHE A 66 -1.51 3.99 -3.84
CA PHE A 66 -0.35 3.99 -2.95
C PHE A 66 -0.78 4.02 -1.48
N LEU A 67 -0.35 3.03 -0.73
CA LEU A 67 -0.59 2.98 0.71
C LEU A 67 0.66 2.50 1.43
N ASN A 68 1.29 3.36 2.23
CA ASN A 68 2.50 2.99 2.98
C ASN A 68 2.22 2.09 4.20
N ARG A 69 1.30 1.12 4.04
CA ARG A 69 0.89 0.16 5.08
C ARG A 69 0.85 -1.24 4.51
N ARG A 70 1.78 -2.10 4.94
CA ARG A 70 1.88 -3.50 4.52
C ARG A 70 0.77 -4.34 5.15
N GLY A 71 0.49 -5.51 4.53
CA GLY A 71 -0.46 -6.49 5.00
C GLY A 71 -1.93 -6.09 4.84
N TYR A 72 -2.81 -6.88 5.48
CA TYR A 72 -4.25 -6.66 5.44
C TYR A 72 -4.67 -5.51 6.37
N SER A 73 -4.14 -5.50 7.59
CA SER A 73 -4.41 -4.43 8.57
C SER A 73 -3.23 -4.23 9.52
N PRO A 74 -2.91 -2.97 9.85
CA PRO A 74 -1.77 -2.64 10.69
C PRO A 74 -1.94 -3.08 12.16
N THR A 75 -3.15 -3.38 12.60
CA THR A 75 -3.39 -3.77 14.00
C THR A 75 -4.62 -4.66 14.11
N THR A 76 -4.49 -5.76 14.84
CA THR A 76 -5.61 -6.60 15.27
C THR A 76 -5.91 -6.31 16.72
N VAL A 77 -7.15 -5.96 17.03
CA VAL A 77 -7.62 -5.58 18.38
C VAL A 77 -8.77 -6.50 18.81
N CYS A 78 -8.76 -6.92 20.04
CA CYS A 78 -9.89 -7.63 20.64
C CYS A 78 -10.99 -6.64 21.04
N ARG A 79 -12.16 -6.71 20.44
CA ARG A 79 -13.32 -5.87 20.80
C ARG A 79 -13.90 -6.13 22.20
N ALA A 80 -13.57 -7.27 22.81
CA ALA A 80 -14.06 -7.61 24.15
C ALA A 80 -13.19 -7.01 25.27
N CYS A 81 -11.85 -6.96 25.08
CA CYS A 81 -10.95 -6.51 26.16
C CYS A 81 -9.95 -5.41 25.72
N GLY A 82 -10.01 -4.95 24.46
CA GLY A 82 -9.09 -3.93 23.95
C GLY A 82 -7.66 -4.42 23.69
N ASN A 83 -7.33 -5.69 23.96
CA ASN A 83 -5.99 -6.22 23.77
C ASN A 83 -5.59 -6.15 22.29
N GLN A 84 -4.41 -5.62 22.02
CA GLN A 84 -3.79 -5.57 20.69
C GLN A 84 -2.82 -6.75 20.54
N ILE A 85 -2.85 -7.41 19.39
CA ILE A 85 -1.99 -8.57 19.15
C ILE A 85 -0.56 -8.08 18.94
N SER A 86 0.30 -8.40 19.92
CA SER A 86 1.74 -8.07 19.91
C SER A 86 2.58 -9.26 19.46
N CYS A 87 3.81 -8.98 19.09
CA CYS A 87 4.81 -9.98 18.75
C CYS A 87 5.29 -10.68 20.02
N ASP A 88 5.55 -11.99 19.93
CA ASP A 88 6.05 -12.78 21.05
C ASP A 88 7.58 -12.65 21.22
N GLN A 89 8.26 -12.04 20.22
CA GLN A 89 9.73 -11.89 20.19
C GLN A 89 10.20 -10.43 20.43
N CYS A 90 9.28 -9.45 20.29
CA CYS A 90 9.58 -8.04 20.50
C CYS A 90 8.28 -7.28 20.81
N ASP A 91 8.39 -5.98 21.16
CA ASP A 91 7.24 -5.16 21.57
C ASP A 91 6.39 -4.64 20.40
N ALA A 92 6.74 -4.97 19.16
CA ALA A 92 6.00 -4.53 17.99
C ALA A 92 4.66 -5.26 17.85
N ARG A 93 3.73 -4.65 17.14
CA ARG A 93 2.44 -5.26 16.85
C ARG A 93 2.53 -6.19 15.64
N MET A 94 1.75 -7.27 15.70
CA MET A 94 1.62 -8.19 14.59
C MET A 94 0.65 -7.62 13.55
N VAL A 95 1.03 -7.76 12.28
CA VAL A 95 0.23 -7.39 11.12
C VAL A 95 -0.40 -8.63 10.50
N GLU A 96 -1.69 -8.57 10.20
CA GLU A 96 -2.41 -9.65 9.52
C GLU A 96 -2.08 -9.61 8.02
N HIS A 97 -1.63 -10.75 7.49
CA HIS A 97 -1.40 -11.00 6.06
C HIS A 97 -2.33 -12.12 5.58
N ARG A 98 -3.48 -11.76 5.06
CA ARG A 98 -4.50 -12.74 4.64
C ARG A 98 -4.06 -13.56 3.44
N PHE A 99 -3.37 -12.98 2.48
CA PHE A 99 -2.90 -13.69 1.28
C PHE A 99 -1.97 -14.85 1.62
N ILE A 100 -1.19 -14.75 2.69
CA ILE A 100 -0.31 -15.81 3.17
C ILE A 100 -0.85 -16.51 4.43
N ASN A 101 -2.04 -16.12 4.91
CA ASN A 101 -2.73 -16.66 6.10
C ASN A 101 -1.86 -16.67 7.37
N ARG A 102 -1.15 -15.57 7.64
CA ARG A 102 -0.24 -15.44 8.78
C ARG A 102 -0.33 -14.07 9.44
N LEU A 103 0.05 -14.03 10.72
CA LEU A 103 0.44 -12.81 11.42
C LEU A 103 1.96 -12.64 11.30
N MET A 104 2.42 -11.44 10.95
CA MET A 104 3.84 -11.13 10.77
C MET A 104 4.23 -9.89 11.55
N CYS A 105 5.39 -9.95 12.19
CA CYS A 105 6.04 -8.80 12.80
C CYS A 105 7.01 -8.17 11.81
N HIS A 106 6.76 -6.93 11.39
CA HIS A 106 7.64 -6.23 10.46
C HIS A 106 8.91 -5.65 11.11
N GLN A 107 9.05 -5.76 12.44
CA GLN A 107 10.25 -5.32 13.14
C GLN A 107 11.29 -6.44 13.23
N CYS A 108 10.90 -7.65 13.66
CA CYS A 108 11.84 -8.77 13.86
C CYS A 108 11.64 -9.93 12.88
N GLY A 109 10.66 -9.87 11.97
CA GLY A 109 10.38 -10.92 11.00
C GLY A 109 9.62 -12.14 11.57
N HIS A 110 9.33 -12.16 12.89
CA HIS A 110 8.60 -13.28 13.49
C HIS A 110 7.23 -13.48 12.86
N THR A 111 6.86 -14.73 12.59
CA THR A 111 5.56 -15.09 12.02
C THR A 111 4.84 -16.13 12.88
N LYS A 112 3.52 -16.01 12.99
CA LYS A 112 2.68 -17.03 13.62
C LYS A 112 1.38 -17.22 12.86
N ALA A 113 0.68 -18.33 13.15
CA ALA A 113 -0.61 -18.62 12.56
C ALA A 113 -1.65 -17.56 12.93
N MET A 114 -2.69 -17.43 12.11
CA MET A 114 -3.85 -16.60 12.41
C MET A 114 -4.50 -17.02 13.72
N LEU A 115 -4.95 -16.03 14.49
CA LEU A 115 -5.58 -16.26 15.80
C LEU A 115 -7.11 -16.23 15.65
N TYR A 116 -7.78 -17.28 16.17
CA TYR A 116 -9.25 -17.34 16.24
C TYR A 116 -9.82 -16.93 17.59
N LYS A 117 -8.96 -16.79 18.61
CA LYS A 117 -9.32 -16.37 19.97
C LYS A 117 -8.33 -15.33 20.47
N CYS A 118 -8.80 -14.42 21.30
CA CYS A 118 -7.93 -13.43 21.94
C CYS A 118 -6.96 -14.12 22.91
N PRO A 119 -5.64 -13.89 22.83
CA PRO A 119 -4.68 -14.50 23.77
C PRO A 119 -4.82 -13.99 25.19
N ALA A 120 -5.35 -12.77 25.39
CA ALA A 120 -5.51 -12.16 26.71
C ALA A 120 -6.79 -12.61 27.42
N CYS A 121 -7.95 -12.58 26.76
CA CYS A 121 -9.24 -12.88 27.41
C CYS A 121 -9.90 -14.19 26.94
N GLY A 122 -9.29 -14.90 25.99
CA GLY A 122 -9.81 -16.16 25.49
C GLY A 122 -11.06 -16.07 24.60
N MET A 123 -11.67 -14.89 24.44
CA MET A 123 -12.90 -14.74 23.65
C MET A 123 -12.68 -15.04 22.18
N LYS A 124 -13.56 -15.89 21.62
CA LYS A 124 -13.57 -16.24 20.19
C LYS A 124 -14.36 -15.22 19.37
N GLY A 125 -13.97 -15.02 18.10
CA GLY A 125 -14.70 -14.15 17.16
C GLY A 125 -14.76 -12.67 17.55
N LYS A 126 -13.91 -12.22 18.48
CA LYS A 126 -13.84 -10.81 18.93
C LYS A 126 -12.61 -10.08 18.45
N LEU A 127 -11.74 -10.75 17.69
CA LEU A 127 -10.59 -10.08 17.06
C LEU A 127 -11.08 -9.31 15.84
N ALA A 128 -10.76 -8.04 15.79
CA ALA A 128 -11.08 -7.12 14.72
C ALA A 128 -9.83 -6.45 14.19
N VAL A 129 -9.72 -6.38 12.88
CA VAL A 129 -8.66 -5.66 12.19
C VAL A 129 -9.02 -4.17 12.10
N VAL A 130 -8.03 -3.31 12.34
CA VAL A 130 -8.23 -1.86 12.37
C VAL A 130 -7.30 -1.17 11.37
N GLY A 131 -7.90 -0.35 10.49
CA GLY A 131 -7.22 0.41 9.45
C GLY A 131 -7.01 -0.37 8.15
N PRO A 132 -6.68 0.33 7.07
CA PRO A 132 -6.39 -0.28 5.78
C PRO A 132 -4.96 -0.79 5.71
N GLY A 133 -4.77 -1.94 5.07
CA GLY A 133 -3.51 -2.41 4.53
C GLY A 133 -3.65 -2.61 3.03
N VAL A 134 -2.54 -2.84 2.34
CA VAL A 134 -2.53 -3.01 0.87
C VAL A 134 -3.40 -4.18 0.40
N GLU A 135 -3.46 -5.26 1.17
CA GLU A 135 -4.29 -6.42 0.84
C GLU A 135 -5.78 -6.09 0.90
N ARG A 136 -6.22 -5.38 1.96
CA ARG A 136 -7.61 -4.94 2.11
C ARG A 136 -8.01 -3.92 1.05
N LEU A 137 -7.09 -2.99 0.73
CA LEU A 137 -7.33 -2.02 -0.34
C LEU A 137 -7.44 -2.72 -1.71
N ALA A 138 -6.67 -3.79 -1.94
CA ALA A 138 -6.78 -4.58 -3.15
C ALA A 138 -8.11 -5.36 -3.23
N GLU A 139 -8.58 -5.92 -2.11
CA GLU A 139 -9.92 -6.55 -2.03
C GLU A 139 -11.02 -5.55 -2.38
N GLU A 140 -10.99 -4.34 -1.80
CA GLU A 140 -11.96 -3.28 -2.09
C GLU A 140 -11.89 -2.85 -3.57
N ALA A 141 -10.68 -2.68 -4.11
CA ALA A 141 -10.48 -2.34 -5.51
C ALA A 141 -11.04 -3.44 -6.43
N GLN A 142 -10.87 -4.72 -6.10
CA GLN A 142 -11.43 -5.83 -6.88
C GLN A 142 -12.96 -5.83 -6.88
N ILE A 143 -13.58 -5.45 -5.76
CA ILE A 143 -15.06 -5.32 -5.66
C ILE A 143 -15.56 -4.15 -6.51
N LYS A 144 -14.88 -2.99 -6.45
CA LYS A 144 -15.28 -1.78 -7.19
C LYS A 144 -14.95 -1.85 -8.68
N PHE A 145 -13.89 -2.56 -9.06
CA PHE A 145 -13.41 -2.70 -10.44
C PHE A 145 -13.26 -4.18 -10.81
N PRO A 146 -14.36 -4.94 -10.92
CA PRO A 146 -14.31 -6.41 -11.08
C PRO A 146 -13.66 -6.87 -12.39
N ALA A 147 -13.67 -6.03 -13.43
CA ALA A 147 -13.04 -6.33 -14.73
C ALA A 147 -11.55 -5.94 -14.78
N ALA A 148 -11.05 -5.18 -13.80
CA ALA A 148 -9.68 -4.71 -13.79
C ALA A 148 -8.71 -5.80 -13.29
N LYS A 149 -7.54 -5.87 -13.92
CA LYS A 149 -6.42 -6.69 -13.47
C LYS A 149 -5.65 -5.94 -12.40
N ILE A 150 -5.67 -6.48 -11.18
CA ILE A 150 -5.04 -5.85 -10.02
C ILE A 150 -3.76 -6.58 -9.65
N SER A 151 -2.65 -5.84 -9.51
CA SER A 151 -1.39 -6.34 -8.96
C SER A 151 -1.08 -5.67 -7.62
N VAL A 152 -0.67 -6.47 -6.64
CA VAL A 152 -0.28 -5.97 -5.31
C VAL A 152 1.23 -6.03 -5.17
N LEU A 153 1.90 -4.87 -5.07
CA LEU A 153 3.34 -4.75 -4.89
C LEU A 153 3.68 -4.46 -3.42
N SER A 154 3.92 -5.52 -2.67
CA SER A 154 4.44 -5.48 -1.30
C SER A 154 5.58 -6.48 -1.15
N SER A 155 6.67 -6.09 -0.49
CA SER A 155 7.86 -6.95 -0.31
C SER A 155 7.55 -8.28 0.38
N ASP A 156 6.46 -8.34 1.12
CA ASP A 156 6.09 -9.51 1.92
C ASP A 156 5.37 -10.60 1.10
N LEU A 157 4.94 -10.26 -0.11
CA LEU A 157 4.19 -11.17 -1.00
C LEU A 157 5.10 -11.92 -1.99
N TYR A 158 6.35 -11.48 -2.14
CA TYR A 158 7.27 -12.08 -3.10
C TYR A 158 8.38 -12.86 -2.39
N GLY A 159 8.43 -14.17 -2.63
CA GLY A 159 9.42 -15.06 -2.02
C GLY A 159 10.83 -14.90 -2.59
N SER A 160 11.01 -14.17 -3.71
CA SER A 160 12.32 -13.92 -4.33
C SER A 160 12.36 -12.60 -5.07
N ALA A 161 13.58 -12.04 -5.21
CA ALA A 161 13.81 -10.84 -6.02
C ALA A 161 13.46 -11.06 -7.50
N LYS A 162 13.57 -12.29 -8.00
CA LYS A 162 13.21 -12.64 -9.37
C LYS A 162 11.70 -12.53 -9.59
N SER A 163 10.88 -13.13 -8.73
CA SER A 163 9.42 -13.07 -8.85
C SER A 163 8.89 -11.62 -8.77
N LEU A 164 9.49 -10.80 -7.92
CA LEU A 164 9.18 -9.37 -7.85
C LEU A 164 9.54 -8.64 -9.16
N LYS A 165 10.73 -8.91 -9.72
CA LYS A 165 11.18 -8.30 -10.97
C LYS A 165 10.27 -8.68 -12.14
N ASP A 166 9.88 -9.94 -12.22
CA ASP A 166 8.97 -10.45 -13.25
C ASP A 166 7.59 -9.77 -13.17
N GLU A 167 7.08 -9.54 -11.96
CA GLU A 167 5.82 -8.82 -11.76
C GLU A 167 5.91 -7.34 -12.15
N ILE A 168 6.99 -6.65 -11.76
CA ILE A 168 7.24 -5.26 -12.14
C ILE A 168 7.34 -5.12 -13.66
N GLN A 169 7.97 -6.08 -14.34
CA GLN A 169 8.07 -6.09 -15.79
C GLN A 169 6.68 -6.20 -16.44
N LYS A 170 5.83 -7.13 -15.98
CA LYS A 170 4.44 -7.26 -16.47
C LYS A 170 3.64 -5.97 -16.31
N ILE A 171 3.79 -5.30 -15.16
CA ILE A 171 3.14 -4.02 -14.91
C ILE A 171 3.64 -2.96 -15.89
N SER A 172 4.95 -2.87 -16.11
CA SER A 172 5.56 -1.91 -17.05
C SER A 172 5.12 -2.16 -18.51
N GLU A 173 4.87 -3.42 -18.88
CA GLU A 173 4.33 -3.81 -20.19
C GLU A 173 2.82 -3.52 -20.32
N GLY A 174 2.16 -3.09 -19.24
CA GLY A 174 0.75 -2.70 -19.23
C GLY A 174 -0.23 -3.88 -19.12
N SER A 175 0.20 -5.00 -18.58
CA SER A 175 -0.68 -6.17 -18.33
C SER A 175 -1.53 -6.06 -17.05
N THR A 176 -1.34 -5.00 -16.28
CA THR A 176 -2.06 -4.67 -15.05
C THR A 176 -2.76 -3.33 -15.23
N ASP A 177 -3.97 -3.21 -14.71
CA ASP A 177 -4.79 -1.99 -14.79
C ASP A 177 -4.68 -1.16 -13.52
N ILE A 178 -4.73 -1.83 -12.34
CA ILE A 178 -4.60 -1.18 -11.04
C ILE A 178 -3.43 -1.79 -10.27
N ILE A 179 -2.53 -0.95 -9.83
CA ILE A 179 -1.41 -1.31 -8.98
C ILE A 179 -1.78 -0.90 -7.55
N VAL A 180 -1.72 -1.81 -6.60
CA VAL A 180 -1.83 -1.49 -5.18
C VAL A 180 -0.47 -1.71 -4.54
N GLY A 181 0.13 -0.68 -3.94
CA GLY A 181 1.51 -0.84 -3.50
C GLY A 181 1.96 0.05 -2.35
N THR A 182 3.08 -0.37 -1.75
CA THR A 182 3.79 0.35 -0.70
C THR A 182 4.97 1.14 -1.27
N GLN A 183 5.91 1.55 -0.44
CA GLN A 183 7.15 2.24 -0.85
C GLN A 183 7.94 1.52 -1.96
N LEU A 184 7.72 0.23 -2.14
CA LEU A 184 8.38 -0.56 -3.18
C LEU A 184 8.09 -0.02 -4.58
N VAL A 185 6.88 0.46 -4.84
CA VAL A 185 6.47 1.03 -6.14
C VAL A 185 7.00 2.43 -6.39
N ALA A 186 7.40 3.15 -5.33
CA ALA A 186 7.78 4.56 -5.43
C ALA A 186 9.24 4.78 -5.85
N LYS A 187 10.07 3.74 -5.91
CA LYS A 187 11.51 3.88 -6.17
C LYS A 187 12.01 2.89 -7.20
N GLY A 188 12.73 3.42 -8.19
CA GLY A 188 13.50 2.60 -9.14
C GLY A 188 12.70 1.91 -10.25
N HIS A 189 11.43 2.27 -10.42
CA HIS A 189 10.57 1.69 -11.45
C HIS A 189 9.98 2.76 -12.35
N ASN A 190 9.79 2.41 -13.61
CA ASN A 190 9.10 3.26 -14.58
C ASN A 190 7.85 2.51 -15.08
N PHE A 191 6.70 3.15 -14.94
CA PHE A 191 5.42 2.65 -15.42
C PHE A 191 4.87 3.62 -16.47
N PRO A 192 5.14 3.39 -17.77
CA PRO A 192 4.83 4.35 -18.84
C PRO A 192 3.35 4.69 -18.96
N LYS A 193 2.47 3.75 -18.59
CA LYS A 193 1.00 3.93 -18.63
C LYS A 193 0.41 4.48 -17.32
N LEU A 194 1.23 4.72 -16.31
CA LEU A 194 0.74 5.23 -15.03
C LEU A 194 0.30 6.68 -15.15
N ARG A 195 -1.00 6.92 -14.99
CA ARG A 195 -1.61 8.25 -15.16
C ARG A 195 -2.24 8.79 -13.89
N LEU A 196 -2.73 7.92 -13.01
CA LEU A 196 -3.37 8.29 -11.74
C LEU A 196 -2.64 7.64 -10.56
N VAL A 197 -2.35 8.44 -9.52
CA VAL A 197 -1.78 7.99 -8.25
C VAL A 197 -2.63 8.54 -7.10
#